data_87d1dd2f075a6a2fb6cd77066c8be3b4
#
_entry.id   87d1dd2f075a6a2fb6cd77066c8be3b4
#
_cell.length_a   1.000
_cell.length_b   1.000
_cell.length_c   1.000
_cell.angle_alpha   90.00
_cell.angle_beta   90.00
_cell.angle_gamma   90.00
#
_symmetry.space_group_name_H-M   'P 1'
#
loop_
_entity.id
_entity.type
_entity.pdbx_description
1 polymer ?
#
loop_
_entity_poly.entity_id
_entity_poly.type
_entity_poly.pdbx_seq_one_letter_code
_entity_poly.pdbx_strand_id
1 'polypeptide(L)'
;LRESLICMINRLELKNIVLVVHEWGGFLGLTIPMDMPDLFDGIIIHNTTLATGNNLMSDSYTDWRQYIKDNPDLNVRAIMARTNKILNLKECNNYHAPFDNYDSKVALRVMPKIFPNNQKKEGAEISQKAQDWFSNEFDGLALSISGMRDPLFPQDALNRFFNSINGINKLSGVDNAGHFLPEWAMEYGEGLINKYMQLREKFLLEKENNEENIDEDNLNNV
;
A
#
# COMPACT_ATOMS: atom_id res chain seq x y z
N LEU A 1 0.37 -3.79 -15.51
CA LEU A 1 -0.48 -3.81 -14.30
C LEU A 1 -0.93 -2.41 -13.89
N ARG A 2 0.01 -1.44 -13.75
CA ARG A 2 -0.33 -0.04 -13.39
C ARG A 2 -1.35 0.57 -14.36
N GLU A 3 -1.08 0.52 -15.65
CA GLU A 3 -1.97 1.02 -16.69
C GLU A 3 -3.35 0.35 -16.69
N SER A 4 -3.41 -0.93 -16.30
CA SER A 4 -4.68 -1.63 -16.14
C SER A 4 -5.53 -1.06 -15.00
N LEU A 5 -4.89 -0.66 -13.88
CA LEU A 5 -5.57 -0.01 -12.76
C LEU A 5 -6.07 1.39 -13.16
N ILE A 6 -5.24 2.19 -13.83
CA ILE A 6 -5.63 3.51 -14.35
C ILE A 6 -6.80 3.38 -15.34
N CYS A 7 -6.73 2.42 -16.27
CA CYS A 7 -7.81 2.14 -17.19
C CYS A 7 -9.11 1.75 -16.45
N MET A 8 -9.03 0.96 -15.40
CA MET A 8 -10.18 0.60 -14.57
C MET A 8 -10.78 1.82 -13.87
N ILE A 9 -9.97 2.67 -13.24
CA ILE A 9 -10.42 3.90 -12.58
C ILE A 9 -11.18 4.78 -13.58
N ASN A 10 -10.59 5.03 -14.76
CA ASN A 10 -11.18 5.86 -15.79
C ASN A 10 -12.47 5.25 -16.36
N ARG A 11 -12.48 3.95 -16.61
CA ARG A 11 -13.60 3.24 -17.21
C ARG A 11 -14.82 3.14 -16.29
N LEU A 12 -14.57 3.08 -14.99
CA LEU A 12 -15.60 3.07 -13.96
C LEU A 12 -15.96 4.49 -13.47
N GLU A 13 -15.30 5.51 -14.01
CA GLU A 13 -15.49 6.92 -13.63
C GLU A 13 -15.41 7.14 -12.12
N LEU A 14 -14.47 6.44 -11.45
CA LEU A 14 -14.34 6.49 -10.00
C LEU A 14 -13.92 7.88 -9.53
N LYS A 15 -14.55 8.34 -8.45
CA LYS A 15 -14.25 9.61 -7.76
C LYS A 15 -14.28 9.40 -6.26
N ASN A 16 -13.70 10.33 -5.51
CA ASN A 16 -13.62 10.25 -4.04
C ASN A 16 -13.02 8.91 -3.57
N ILE A 17 -11.92 8.50 -4.21
CA ILE A 17 -11.30 7.20 -3.98
C ILE A 17 -10.55 7.22 -2.64
N VAL A 18 -10.84 6.29 -1.76
CA VAL A 18 -9.96 5.95 -0.64
C VAL A 18 -9.11 4.76 -1.07
N LEU A 19 -7.84 5.03 -1.33
CA LEU A 19 -6.89 4.02 -1.78
C LEU A 19 -6.34 3.26 -0.58
N VAL A 20 -6.69 1.99 -0.44
CA VAL A 20 -6.14 1.11 0.60
C VAL A 20 -5.16 0.15 -0.05
N VAL A 21 -3.90 0.19 0.39
CA VAL A 21 -2.82 -0.60 -0.23
C VAL A 21 -2.09 -1.48 0.78
N HIS A 22 -1.63 -2.63 0.28
CA HIS A 22 -0.81 -3.59 0.99
C HIS A 22 0.13 -4.29 -0.01
N GLU A 23 1.38 -4.51 0.36
CA GLU A 23 2.40 -5.26 -0.38
C GLU A 23 2.46 -4.81 -1.87
N TRP A 24 2.23 -5.71 -2.84
CA TRP A 24 2.19 -5.39 -4.28
C TRP A 24 1.16 -4.34 -4.65
N GLY A 25 0.06 -4.26 -3.91
CA GLY A 25 -0.92 -3.19 -4.05
C GLY A 25 -0.31 -1.82 -3.81
N GLY A 26 0.64 -1.72 -2.88
CA GLY A 26 1.40 -0.49 -2.63
C GLY A 26 2.40 -0.17 -3.74
N PHE A 27 3.18 -1.14 -4.20
CA PHE A 27 4.16 -0.92 -5.28
C PHE A 27 3.52 -0.37 -6.56
N LEU A 28 2.28 -0.77 -6.84
CA LEU A 28 1.53 -0.32 -8.01
C LEU A 28 0.61 0.87 -7.67
N GLY A 29 -0.20 0.73 -6.63
CA GLY A 29 -1.26 1.69 -6.28
C GLY A 29 -0.72 3.05 -5.89
N LEU A 30 0.37 3.11 -5.11
CA LEU A 30 0.97 4.38 -4.69
C LEU A 30 1.62 5.18 -5.83
N THR A 31 1.78 4.59 -7.00
CA THR A 31 2.27 5.34 -8.18
C THR A 31 1.17 6.05 -8.96
N ILE A 32 -0.11 5.87 -8.60
CA ILE A 32 -1.24 6.37 -9.37
C ILE A 32 -1.67 7.77 -8.94
N PRO A 33 -1.75 8.10 -7.62
CA PRO A 33 -2.29 9.39 -7.18
C PRO A 33 -1.58 10.62 -7.74
N MET A 34 -0.27 10.55 -8.02
CA MET A 34 0.47 11.67 -8.62
C MET A 34 -0.02 12.08 -10.01
N ASP A 35 -0.65 11.15 -10.77
CA ASP A 35 -1.16 11.43 -12.12
C ASP A 35 -2.60 11.98 -12.10
N MET A 36 -3.35 11.74 -11.04
CA MET A 36 -4.76 12.11 -10.93
C MET A 36 -5.15 12.41 -9.46
N PRO A 37 -4.46 13.36 -8.80
CA PRO A 37 -4.61 13.62 -7.37
C PRO A 37 -6.05 13.93 -6.94
N ASP A 38 -6.80 14.66 -7.78
CA ASP A 38 -8.16 15.10 -7.48
C ASP A 38 -9.18 13.96 -7.37
N LEU A 39 -8.83 12.74 -7.79
CA LEU A 39 -9.70 11.59 -7.67
C LEU A 39 -9.61 10.92 -6.29
N PHE A 40 -8.55 11.21 -5.52
CA PHE A 40 -8.26 10.52 -4.28
C PHE A 40 -8.63 11.36 -3.06
N ASP A 41 -9.58 10.85 -2.28
CA ASP A 41 -10.06 11.43 -1.02
C ASP A 41 -9.14 11.09 0.16
N GLY A 42 -8.34 10.02 0.01
CA GLY A 42 -7.35 9.63 1.00
C GLY A 42 -6.61 8.34 0.64
N ILE A 43 -5.54 8.11 1.37
CA ILE A 43 -4.66 6.94 1.17
C ILE A 43 -4.43 6.25 2.51
N ILE A 44 -4.64 4.93 2.57
CA ILE A 44 -4.37 4.09 3.73
C ILE A 44 -3.31 3.07 3.33
N ILE A 45 -2.17 3.12 4.02
CA ILE A 45 -1.00 2.32 3.68
C ILE A 45 -0.78 1.26 4.76
N HIS A 46 -0.88 0.00 4.37
CA HIS A 46 -0.45 -1.14 5.17
C HIS A 46 1.00 -1.52 4.83
N ASN A 47 1.50 -2.63 5.34
CA ASN A 47 2.85 -3.16 5.13
C ASN A 47 3.29 -3.13 3.66
N THR A 48 3.83 -2.01 3.23
CA THR A 48 4.36 -1.78 1.88
C THR A 48 5.23 -0.54 1.82
N THR A 49 5.95 -0.38 0.72
CA THR A 49 6.75 0.80 0.37
C THR A 49 6.61 1.10 -1.13
N LEU A 50 7.26 2.15 -1.62
CA LEU A 50 7.51 2.29 -3.07
C LEU A 50 8.75 1.50 -3.47
N ALA A 51 8.73 0.90 -4.65
CA ALA A 51 9.80 0.05 -5.18
C ALA A 51 10.79 0.84 -6.04
N THR A 52 11.50 1.80 -5.44
CA THR A 52 12.41 2.73 -6.12
C THR A 52 13.71 2.09 -6.63
N GLY A 53 13.95 0.83 -6.27
CA GLY A 53 15.23 0.15 -6.55
C GLY A 53 16.39 0.56 -5.62
N ASN A 54 16.14 1.48 -4.69
CA ASN A 54 17.11 1.88 -3.65
C ASN A 54 16.89 1.11 -2.34
N ASN A 55 15.75 0.46 -2.19
CA ASN A 55 15.41 -0.26 -0.98
C ASN A 55 16.17 -1.59 -0.94
N LEU A 56 16.93 -1.81 0.13
CA LEU A 56 17.49 -3.13 0.41
C LEU A 56 16.33 -4.08 0.69
N MET A 57 16.31 -5.19 -0.04
CA MET A 57 15.37 -6.26 0.25
C MET A 57 15.78 -6.92 1.57
N SER A 58 14.79 -7.25 2.41
CA SER A 58 15.05 -8.03 3.61
C SER A 58 15.56 -9.44 3.25
N ASP A 59 16.29 -10.06 4.16
CA ASP A 59 16.71 -11.45 4.01
C ASP A 59 15.49 -12.37 3.80
N SER A 60 14.42 -12.13 4.55
CA SER A 60 13.17 -12.88 4.42
C SER A 60 12.52 -12.72 3.03
N TYR A 61 12.63 -11.56 2.38
CA TYR A 61 12.15 -11.40 1.00
C TYR A 61 13.05 -12.17 0.02
N THR A 62 14.33 -12.18 0.26
CA THR A 62 15.29 -12.95 -0.56
C THR A 62 15.04 -14.46 -0.44
N ASP A 63 14.82 -14.94 0.78
CA ASP A 63 14.46 -16.33 1.07
C ASP A 63 13.12 -16.70 0.42
N TRP A 64 12.13 -15.81 0.48
CA TRP A 64 10.85 -16.00 -0.18
C TRP A 64 11.00 -16.15 -1.70
N ARG A 65 11.81 -15.32 -2.34
CA ARG A 65 12.09 -15.42 -3.78
C ARG A 65 12.78 -16.75 -4.14
N GLN A 66 13.72 -17.18 -3.31
CA GLN A 66 14.40 -18.47 -3.51
C GLN A 66 13.41 -19.62 -3.32
N TYR A 67 12.58 -19.57 -2.28
CA TYR A 67 11.54 -20.57 -2.03
C TYR A 67 10.59 -20.73 -3.23
N ILE A 68 10.13 -19.63 -3.81
CA ILE A 68 9.26 -19.66 -5.01
C ILE A 68 9.97 -20.29 -6.20
N LYS A 69 11.26 -19.99 -6.40
CA LYS A 69 12.05 -20.55 -7.47
C LYS A 69 12.20 -22.07 -7.35
N ASP A 70 12.41 -22.55 -6.14
CA ASP A 70 12.60 -23.96 -5.84
C ASP A 70 11.29 -24.75 -5.79
N ASN A 71 10.16 -24.06 -5.58
CA ASN A 71 8.83 -24.62 -5.47
C ASN A 71 7.86 -23.95 -6.47
N PRO A 72 8.02 -24.13 -7.79
CA PRO A 72 7.26 -23.42 -8.80
C PRO A 72 5.75 -23.78 -8.81
N ASP A 73 5.39 -24.93 -8.25
CA ASP A 73 3.99 -25.34 -8.02
C ASP A 73 3.60 -25.14 -6.54
N LEU A 74 3.64 -23.89 -6.10
CA LEU A 74 3.37 -23.52 -4.72
C LEU A 74 2.06 -24.11 -4.18
N ASN A 75 2.10 -24.66 -2.98
CA ASN A 75 0.90 -24.99 -2.23
C ASN A 75 0.42 -23.78 -1.41
N VAL A 76 -0.45 -22.96 -2.00
CA VAL A 76 -0.96 -21.73 -1.38
C VAL A 76 -1.61 -22.02 -0.04
N ARG A 77 -2.39 -23.12 0.08
CA ARG A 77 -2.98 -23.54 1.36
C ARG A 77 -1.93 -23.73 2.46
N ALA A 78 -0.84 -24.42 2.13
CA ALA A 78 0.23 -24.68 3.09
C ALA A 78 1.00 -23.40 3.48
N ILE A 79 1.10 -22.43 2.57
CA ILE A 79 1.68 -21.12 2.85
C ILE A 79 0.79 -20.37 3.83
N MET A 80 -0.50 -20.27 3.54
CA MET A 80 -1.46 -19.55 4.38
C MET A 80 -1.62 -20.18 5.77
N ALA A 81 -1.50 -21.49 5.88
CA ALA A 81 -1.50 -22.20 7.17
C ALA A 81 -0.27 -21.88 8.06
N ARG A 82 0.75 -21.24 7.51
CA ARG A 82 2.00 -20.86 8.23
C ARG A 82 2.11 -19.38 8.50
N THR A 83 1.07 -18.61 8.19
CA THR A 83 1.04 -17.19 8.56
C THR A 83 0.94 -17.03 10.07
N ASN A 84 1.34 -15.88 10.60
CA ASN A 84 1.28 -15.66 12.04
C ASN A 84 -0.15 -15.42 12.58
N LYS A 85 -1.12 -15.17 11.70
CA LYS A 85 -2.55 -15.33 12.02
C LYS A 85 -2.91 -16.80 11.82
N ILE A 86 -3.51 -17.41 12.83
CA ILE A 86 -3.97 -18.81 12.74
C ILE A 86 -5.25 -18.82 11.89
N LEU A 87 -5.11 -19.27 10.65
CA LEU A 87 -6.22 -19.48 9.73
C LEU A 87 -6.72 -20.92 9.82
N ASN A 88 -8.03 -21.09 9.84
CA ASN A 88 -8.63 -22.42 9.78
C ASN A 88 -8.55 -23.02 8.36
N LEU A 89 -8.87 -24.31 8.23
CA LEU A 89 -8.77 -25.01 6.96
C LEU A 89 -9.64 -24.40 5.85
N LYS A 90 -10.81 -23.88 6.19
CA LYS A 90 -11.73 -23.25 5.22
C LYS A 90 -11.13 -21.95 4.70
N GLU A 91 -10.57 -21.11 5.56
CA GLU A 91 -9.89 -19.88 5.18
C GLU A 91 -8.68 -20.16 4.28
N CYS A 92 -7.83 -21.12 4.66
CA CYS A 92 -6.69 -21.52 3.82
C CYS A 92 -7.14 -22.06 2.46
N ASN A 93 -8.26 -22.79 2.40
CA ASN A 93 -8.83 -23.28 1.14
C ASN A 93 -9.37 -22.15 0.27
N ASN A 94 -9.97 -21.10 0.86
CA ASN A 94 -10.45 -19.94 0.13
C ASN A 94 -9.29 -19.22 -0.58
N TYR A 95 -8.15 -19.07 0.10
CA TYR A 95 -6.92 -18.54 -0.54
C TYR A 95 -6.40 -19.43 -1.67
N HIS A 96 -6.54 -20.75 -1.54
CA HIS A 96 -6.08 -21.69 -2.56
C HIS A 96 -7.02 -21.76 -3.76
N ALA A 97 -8.29 -21.46 -3.61
CA ALA A 97 -9.33 -21.68 -4.64
C ALA A 97 -9.00 -21.09 -6.02
N PRO A 98 -8.37 -19.89 -6.16
CA PRO A 98 -7.98 -19.37 -7.47
C PRO A 98 -6.75 -20.06 -8.10
N PHE A 99 -6.08 -20.95 -7.38
CA PHE A 99 -4.77 -21.52 -7.72
C PHE A 99 -4.85 -23.06 -7.81
N ASP A 100 -5.80 -23.58 -8.57
CA ASP A 100 -6.12 -25.01 -8.66
C ASP A 100 -5.12 -25.84 -9.49
N ASN A 101 -4.35 -25.18 -10.36
CA ASN A 101 -3.36 -25.82 -11.22
C ASN A 101 -2.08 -24.97 -11.36
N TYR A 102 -1.10 -25.53 -12.06
CA TYR A 102 0.20 -24.87 -12.25
C TYR A 102 0.09 -23.52 -12.97
N ASP A 103 -0.75 -23.43 -13.99
CA ASP A 103 -0.85 -22.24 -14.84
C ASP A 103 -1.55 -21.08 -14.10
N SER A 104 -2.57 -21.37 -13.27
CA SER A 104 -3.23 -20.37 -12.45
C SER A 104 -2.29 -19.70 -11.43
N LYS A 105 -1.14 -20.30 -11.12
CA LYS A 105 -0.11 -19.77 -10.21
C LYS A 105 0.97 -18.92 -10.91
N VAL A 106 0.79 -18.54 -12.17
CA VAL A 106 1.81 -17.77 -12.92
C VAL A 106 2.18 -16.46 -12.24
N ALA A 107 1.22 -15.73 -11.71
CA ALA A 107 1.45 -14.49 -10.98
C ALA A 107 2.36 -14.69 -9.76
N LEU A 108 2.12 -15.75 -8.98
CA LEU A 108 2.94 -16.08 -7.80
C LEU A 108 4.40 -16.36 -8.16
N ARG A 109 4.66 -16.91 -9.36
CA ARG A 109 6.01 -17.19 -9.86
C ARG A 109 6.70 -15.97 -10.48
N VAL A 110 5.94 -15.08 -11.09
CA VAL A 110 6.47 -13.94 -11.87
C VAL A 110 6.67 -12.70 -11.01
N MET A 111 5.71 -12.34 -10.19
CA MET A 111 5.73 -11.09 -9.42
C MET A 111 7.02 -10.92 -8.58
N PRO A 112 7.49 -11.91 -7.82
CA PRO A 112 8.74 -11.76 -7.08
C PRO A 112 9.98 -11.56 -7.95
N LYS A 113 9.94 -11.95 -9.23
CA LYS A 113 11.07 -11.79 -10.18
C LYS A 113 11.11 -10.40 -10.81
N ILE A 114 9.94 -9.80 -11.02
CA ILE A 114 9.82 -8.47 -11.66
C ILE A 114 9.94 -7.32 -10.64
N PHE A 115 9.97 -7.61 -9.34
CA PHE A 115 10.15 -6.59 -8.32
C PHE A 115 11.40 -5.75 -8.59
N PRO A 116 11.29 -4.39 -8.59
CA PRO A 116 12.42 -3.50 -8.86
C PRO A 116 13.42 -3.50 -7.69
N ASN A 117 14.48 -4.31 -7.80
CA ASN A 117 15.54 -4.41 -6.80
C ASN A 117 16.78 -3.58 -7.14
N ASN A 118 16.73 -2.77 -8.19
CA ASN A 118 17.69 -1.74 -8.53
C ASN A 118 17.03 -0.69 -9.42
N GLN A 119 17.64 0.50 -9.50
CA GLN A 119 17.11 1.67 -10.21
C GLN A 119 16.92 1.48 -11.74
N LYS A 120 17.60 0.51 -12.36
CA LYS A 120 17.49 0.23 -13.79
C LYS A 120 16.35 -0.72 -14.13
N LYS A 121 15.69 -1.29 -13.13
CA LYS A 121 14.54 -2.18 -13.32
C LYS A 121 13.31 -1.39 -13.70
N GLU A 122 12.50 -1.98 -14.58
CA GLU A 122 11.18 -1.45 -14.93
C GLU A 122 10.35 -1.22 -13.65
N GLY A 123 9.69 -0.07 -13.57
CA GLY A 123 8.91 0.35 -12.42
C GLY A 123 9.69 1.12 -11.34
N ALA A 124 11.03 1.07 -11.32
CA ALA A 124 11.82 1.82 -10.33
C ALA A 124 11.71 3.33 -10.54
N GLU A 125 11.79 3.79 -11.79
CA GLU A 125 11.69 5.22 -12.12
C GLU A 125 10.33 5.80 -11.73
N ILE A 126 9.23 5.13 -12.06
CA ILE A 126 7.88 5.62 -11.71
C ILE A 126 7.66 5.62 -10.19
N SER A 127 8.21 4.62 -9.48
CA SER A 127 8.17 4.58 -8.02
C SER A 127 8.99 5.73 -7.40
N GLN A 128 10.13 6.10 -8.00
CA GLN A 128 10.90 7.25 -7.54
C GLN A 128 10.14 8.57 -7.75
N LYS A 129 9.53 8.77 -8.92
CA LYS A 129 8.68 9.94 -9.18
C LYS A 129 7.52 10.05 -8.19
N ALA A 130 6.88 8.93 -7.88
CA ALA A 130 5.82 8.91 -6.88
C ALA A 130 6.36 9.26 -5.47
N GLN A 131 7.53 8.75 -5.10
CA GLN A 131 8.14 9.10 -3.81
C GLN A 131 8.48 10.58 -3.72
N ASP A 132 9.02 11.16 -4.78
CA ASP A 132 9.35 12.59 -4.85
C ASP A 132 8.08 13.44 -4.75
N TRP A 133 7.02 13.03 -5.44
CA TRP A 133 5.72 13.68 -5.35
C TRP A 133 5.12 13.60 -3.94
N PHE A 134 5.12 12.42 -3.30
CA PHE A 134 4.66 12.27 -1.92
C PHE A 134 5.45 13.12 -0.93
N SER A 135 6.72 13.35 -1.19
CA SER A 135 7.59 14.12 -0.30
C SER A 135 7.43 15.64 -0.45
N ASN A 136 7.12 16.12 -1.66
CA ASN A 136 7.23 17.54 -1.98
C ASN A 136 5.90 18.19 -2.38
N GLU A 137 4.97 17.44 -2.96
CA GLU A 137 3.76 17.98 -3.59
C GLU A 137 2.47 17.45 -2.96
N PHE A 138 2.51 16.27 -2.33
CA PHE A 138 1.33 15.67 -1.73
C PHE A 138 0.79 16.51 -0.58
N ASP A 139 -0.45 16.94 -0.69
CA ASP A 139 -1.20 17.72 0.29
C ASP A 139 -2.49 17.01 0.77
N GLY A 140 -2.67 15.76 0.40
CA GLY A 140 -3.85 14.96 0.70
C GLY A 140 -3.82 14.28 2.07
N LEU A 141 -4.89 13.56 2.39
CA LEU A 141 -4.98 12.76 3.63
C LEU A 141 -4.33 11.40 3.43
N ALA A 142 -3.28 11.11 4.20
CA ALA A 142 -2.66 9.80 4.24
C ALA A 142 -2.56 9.25 5.66
N LEU A 143 -2.86 7.95 5.81
CA LEU A 143 -2.68 7.18 7.04
C LEU A 143 -1.79 5.97 6.78
N SER A 144 -1.00 5.59 7.78
CA SER A 144 -0.28 4.31 7.76
C SER A 144 -0.53 3.50 9.02
N ILE A 145 -0.62 2.19 8.86
CA ILE A 145 -0.67 1.20 9.94
C ILE A 145 0.09 -0.04 9.50
N SER A 146 0.81 -0.68 10.41
CA SER A 146 1.63 -1.85 10.08
C SER A 146 1.46 -2.99 11.07
N GLY A 147 1.64 -4.22 10.58
CA GLY A 147 1.85 -5.40 11.42
C GLY A 147 3.29 -5.40 11.92
N MET A 148 3.46 -5.40 13.25
CA MET A 148 4.77 -5.22 13.89
C MET A 148 5.71 -6.43 13.72
N ARG A 149 5.17 -7.59 13.30
CA ARG A 149 5.91 -8.85 13.09
C ARG A 149 6.08 -9.22 11.63
N ASP A 150 6.02 -8.24 10.73
CA ASP A 150 6.23 -8.49 9.30
C ASP A 150 7.71 -8.80 9.02
N PRO A 151 8.04 -10.01 8.54
CA PRO A 151 9.43 -10.35 8.21
C PRO A 151 9.88 -9.79 6.86
N LEU A 152 8.94 -9.43 5.97
CA LEU A 152 9.24 -8.93 4.62
C LEU A 152 9.49 -7.42 4.63
N PHE A 153 8.74 -6.69 5.44
CA PHE A 153 8.86 -5.24 5.62
C PHE A 153 9.23 -4.91 7.07
N PRO A 154 10.53 -4.89 7.41
CA PRO A 154 11.00 -4.50 8.75
C PRO A 154 10.53 -3.09 9.11
N GLN A 155 10.20 -2.87 10.39
CA GLN A 155 9.62 -1.62 10.86
C GLN A 155 10.47 -0.38 10.57
N ASP A 156 11.79 -0.51 10.58
CA ASP A 156 12.70 0.58 10.22
C ASP A 156 12.58 0.98 8.75
N ALA A 157 12.36 0.03 7.84
CA ALA A 157 12.13 0.30 6.42
C ALA A 157 10.77 0.96 6.18
N LEU A 158 9.71 0.46 6.83
CA LEU A 158 8.39 1.07 6.78
C LEU A 158 8.41 2.49 7.35
N ASN A 159 9.06 2.71 8.48
CA ASN A 159 9.16 4.03 9.09
C ASN A 159 9.93 5.02 8.23
N ARG A 160 11.02 4.61 7.56
CA ARG A 160 11.73 5.48 6.60
C ARG A 160 10.80 5.91 5.47
N PHE A 161 10.05 4.98 4.90
CA PHE A 161 9.10 5.27 3.83
C PHE A 161 7.96 6.17 4.32
N PHE A 162 7.31 5.85 5.42
CA PHE A 162 6.22 6.67 5.97
C PHE A 162 6.69 8.09 6.31
N ASN A 163 7.90 8.24 6.85
CA ASN A 163 8.48 9.57 7.14
C ASN A 163 8.78 10.39 5.87
N SER A 164 8.84 9.77 4.70
CA SER A 164 9.03 10.47 3.43
C SER A 164 7.73 10.97 2.80
N ILE A 165 6.58 10.67 3.37
CA ILE A 165 5.27 11.14 2.90
C ILE A 165 4.89 12.39 3.68
N ASN A 166 4.67 13.49 2.97
CA ASN A 166 4.26 14.74 3.59
C ASN A 166 2.89 14.59 4.30
N GLY A 167 2.80 15.09 5.52
CA GLY A 167 1.54 15.10 6.29
C GLY A 167 0.97 13.74 6.68
N ILE A 168 1.71 12.63 6.54
CA ILE A 168 1.19 11.30 6.88
C ILE A 168 0.83 11.15 8.36
N ASN A 169 -0.32 10.57 8.62
CA ASN A 169 -0.78 10.20 9.96
C ASN A 169 -0.39 8.74 10.26
N LYS A 170 0.61 8.54 11.11
CA LYS A 170 1.06 7.20 11.51
C LYS A 170 0.24 6.70 12.68
N LEU A 171 -0.47 5.60 12.50
CA LEU A 171 -1.21 4.92 13.55
C LEU A 171 -0.30 3.93 14.28
N SER A 172 -0.68 3.59 15.51
CA SER A 172 0.00 2.51 16.25
C SER A 172 -0.11 1.20 15.46
N GLY A 173 1.00 0.48 15.35
CA GLY A 173 1.02 -0.81 14.68
C GLY A 173 0.23 -1.87 15.45
N VAL A 174 -0.07 -2.97 14.77
CA VAL A 174 -0.73 -4.15 15.37
C VAL A 174 0.33 -5.12 15.84
N ASP A 175 0.57 -5.20 17.15
CA ASP A 175 1.73 -5.88 17.76
C ASP A 175 1.89 -7.34 17.33
N ASN A 176 0.79 -8.07 17.19
CA ASN A 176 0.82 -9.48 16.85
C ASN A 176 0.67 -9.76 15.35
N ALA A 177 0.36 -8.74 14.55
CA ALA A 177 0.19 -8.92 13.11
C ALA A 177 1.53 -9.00 12.39
N GLY A 178 1.60 -9.89 11.41
CA GLY A 178 2.72 -10.01 10.47
C GLY A 178 2.39 -9.41 9.12
N HIS A 179 2.97 -10.04 8.09
CA HIS A 179 2.84 -9.58 6.70
C HIS A 179 1.38 -9.47 6.24
N PHE A 180 0.54 -10.44 6.53
CA PHE A 180 -0.89 -10.43 6.16
C PHE A 180 -1.72 -9.60 7.16
N LEU A 181 -1.39 -8.32 7.31
CA LEU A 181 -2.11 -7.41 8.20
C LEU A 181 -3.64 -7.39 7.95
N PRO A 182 -4.15 -7.45 6.70
CA PRO A 182 -5.60 -7.48 6.46
C PRO A 182 -6.34 -8.62 7.15
N GLU A 183 -5.69 -9.75 7.44
CA GLU A 183 -6.27 -10.86 8.21
C GLU A 183 -6.57 -10.49 9.67
N TRP A 184 -6.00 -9.39 10.15
CA TRP A 184 -6.21 -8.86 11.50
C TRP A 184 -7.24 -7.72 11.53
N ALA A 185 -7.97 -7.50 10.43
CA ALA A 185 -8.88 -6.36 10.31
C ALA A 185 -9.98 -6.33 11.39
N MET A 186 -10.37 -7.47 11.94
CA MET A 186 -11.34 -7.53 13.05
C MET A 186 -10.82 -6.86 14.32
N GLU A 187 -9.50 -6.81 14.51
CA GLU A 187 -8.85 -6.25 15.69
C GLU A 187 -8.59 -4.74 15.55
N TYR A 188 -8.37 -4.22 14.35
CA TYR A 188 -7.98 -2.81 14.15
C TYR A 188 -8.88 -2.05 13.18
N GLY A 189 -9.67 -2.71 12.33
CA GLY A 189 -10.33 -2.09 11.18
C GLY A 189 -11.36 -1.04 11.58
N GLU A 190 -12.17 -1.27 12.61
CA GLU A 190 -13.11 -0.28 13.11
C GLU A 190 -12.39 0.99 13.59
N GLY A 191 -11.34 0.82 14.38
CA GLY A 191 -10.53 1.93 14.88
C GLY A 191 -9.85 2.71 13.75
N LEU A 192 -9.36 2.01 12.73
CA LEU A 192 -8.77 2.62 11.53
C LEU A 192 -9.78 3.46 10.77
N ILE A 193 -10.98 2.92 10.50
CA ILE A 193 -12.04 3.63 9.78
C ILE A 193 -12.50 4.85 10.57
N ASN A 194 -12.76 4.72 11.86
CA ASN A 194 -13.16 5.83 12.70
C ASN A 194 -12.09 6.94 12.74
N LYS A 195 -10.82 6.55 12.81
CA LYS A 195 -9.71 7.52 12.78
C LYS A 195 -9.60 8.21 11.43
N TYR A 196 -9.75 7.47 10.32
CA TYR A 196 -9.78 8.05 8.98
C TYR A 196 -10.89 9.08 8.86
N MET A 197 -12.13 8.77 9.28
CA MET A 197 -13.27 9.67 9.20
C MET A 197 -13.06 10.94 10.01
N GLN A 198 -12.53 10.84 11.23
CA GLN A 198 -12.19 12.01 12.07
C GLN A 198 -11.14 12.91 11.40
N LEU A 199 -10.09 12.31 10.84
CA LEU A 199 -9.03 13.07 10.18
C LEU A 199 -9.50 13.70 8.87
N ARG A 200 -10.37 13.01 8.15
CA ARG A 200 -10.98 13.52 6.92
C ARG A 200 -11.86 14.76 7.20
N GLU A 201 -12.71 14.70 8.20
CA GLU A 201 -13.54 15.85 8.60
C GLU A 201 -12.68 17.07 8.95
N LYS A 202 -11.64 16.85 9.78
CA LYS A 202 -10.71 17.92 10.13
C LYS A 202 -9.98 18.49 8.91
N PHE A 203 -9.50 17.63 8.02
CA PHE A 203 -8.78 17.99 6.80
C PHE A 203 -9.65 18.84 5.86
N LEU A 204 -10.93 18.49 5.68
CA LEU A 204 -11.86 19.24 4.87
C LEU A 204 -12.13 20.63 5.46
N LEU A 205 -12.37 20.73 6.77
CA LEU A 205 -12.57 22.02 7.46
C LEU A 205 -11.33 22.92 7.35
N GLU A 206 -10.13 22.36 7.44
CA GLU A 206 -8.90 23.14 7.28
C GLU A 206 -8.72 23.65 5.84
N LYS A 207 -9.12 22.87 4.82
CA LYS A 207 -9.12 23.32 3.42
C LYS A 207 -10.12 24.46 3.19
N GLU A 208 -11.36 24.31 3.64
CA GLU A 208 -12.41 25.34 3.52
C GLU A 208 -11.97 26.66 4.16
N ASN A 209 -11.44 26.64 5.39
CA ASN A 209 -10.95 27.83 6.07
C ASN A 209 -9.77 28.51 5.35
N ASN A 210 -8.89 27.73 4.71
CA ASN A 210 -7.77 28.29 3.95
C ASN A 210 -8.22 28.94 2.65
N GLU A 211 -9.22 28.39 1.97
CA GLU A 211 -9.80 28.97 0.75
C GLU A 211 -10.52 30.30 1.07
N GLU A 212 -11.31 30.36 2.14
CA GLU A 212 -11.98 31.60 2.59
C GLU A 212 -10.99 32.72 2.93
N ASN A 213 -9.88 32.40 3.63
CA ASN A 213 -8.86 33.38 3.97
C ASN A 213 -8.13 33.94 2.72
N ILE A 214 -7.89 33.11 1.70
CA ILE A 214 -7.27 33.55 0.44
C ILE A 214 -8.18 34.52 -0.32
N ASP A 215 -9.50 34.25 -0.32
CA ASP A 215 -10.48 35.11 -0.98
C ASP A 215 -10.63 36.44 -0.27
N GLU A 216 -10.61 36.49 1.07
CA GLU A 216 -10.62 37.72 1.85
C GLU A 216 -9.35 38.57 1.62
N ASP A 217 -8.17 37.96 1.56
CA ASP A 217 -6.93 38.68 1.29
C ASP A 217 -6.89 39.25 -0.13
N ASN A 218 -7.45 38.55 -1.12
CA ASN A 218 -7.55 39.02 -2.49
C ASN A 218 -8.54 40.19 -2.63
N LEU A 219 -9.64 40.19 -1.86
CA LEU A 219 -10.64 41.31 -1.84
C LEU A 219 -10.10 42.57 -1.15
N ASN A 220 -9.19 42.42 -0.18
CA ASN A 220 -8.63 43.56 0.56
C ASN A 220 -7.44 44.22 -0.17
N ASN A 221 -6.91 43.62 -1.24
CA ASN A 221 -5.79 44.13 -2.03
C ASN A 221 -6.22 44.77 -3.38
N VAL A 222 -7.50 44.97 -3.61
CA VAL A 222 -8.10 45.70 -4.76
C VAL A 222 -8.61 47.03 -4.31
#